data_f908c0b821363a3717f245b731f7c5e8
#
_entry.id   f908c0b821363a3717f245b731f7c5e8
#
_cell.length_a   1.000
_cell.length_b   1.000
_cell.length_c   1.000
_cell.angle_alpha   90.00
_cell.angle_beta   90.00
_cell.angle_gamma   90.00
#
_symmetry.space_group_name_H-M   'P 1'
#
loop_
_entity.id
_entity.type
_entity.pdbx_description
1 polymer ?
#
loop_
_entity_poly.entity_id
_entity_poly.type
_entity_poly.pdbx_seq_one_letter_code
_entity_poly.pdbx_strand_id
1 'polypeptide(L)'
;MSETVWEFEHTVECEAPRGFAWKYWTNPANWDDPPARFEFAGPFAVGTRLTTILPGQTFESVIREVVPGRSALIEMSVGGATVRFRWSFSELAARRAKITQKITLSGEGAAELVEPAKGLELTVPDGMKRIAERIARSWTETHSGKS
;
A
#
# COMPACT_ATOMS: atom_id res chain seq x y z
N MET A 1 21.80 8.46 11.90
CA MET A 1 21.00 7.27 12.08
C MET A 1 19.57 7.66 12.38
N SER A 2 18.65 7.06 11.68
CA SER A 2 17.25 7.43 11.83
C SER A 2 16.55 6.45 12.76
N GLU A 3 15.80 6.99 13.69
CA GLU A 3 14.97 6.19 14.57
C GLU A 3 13.53 6.35 14.19
N THR A 4 12.78 5.26 14.28
CA THR A 4 11.35 5.32 14.04
C THR A 4 10.70 6.05 15.21
N VAL A 5 9.99 7.15 14.91
CA VAL A 5 9.31 7.94 15.93
C VAL A 5 7.81 7.66 15.98
N TRP A 6 7.30 6.96 14.98
CA TRP A 6 5.90 6.55 14.94
C TRP A 6 5.78 5.37 13.99
N GLU A 7 4.91 4.45 14.34
CA GLU A 7 4.62 3.34 13.43
C GLU A 7 3.19 2.87 13.65
N PHE A 8 2.64 2.27 12.60
CA PHE A 8 1.28 1.78 12.61
C PHE A 8 1.20 0.57 11.70
N GLU A 9 0.48 -0.44 12.13
CA GLU A 9 0.34 -1.65 11.34
C GLU A 9 -1.13 -2.08 11.35
N HIS A 10 -1.62 -2.50 10.18
CA HIS A 10 -2.99 -2.96 10.06
C HIS A 10 -3.05 -4.12 9.09
N THR A 11 -3.91 -5.07 9.38
CA THR A 11 -4.08 -6.28 8.58
C THR A 11 -5.54 -6.45 8.22
N VAL A 12 -5.79 -6.83 6.96
CA VAL A 12 -7.13 -7.19 6.51
C VAL A 12 -7.08 -8.56 5.85
N GLU A 13 -8.22 -9.24 5.85
CA GLU A 13 -8.36 -10.48 5.10
C GLU A 13 -8.97 -10.18 3.75
N CYS A 14 -8.59 -10.95 2.76
CA CYS A 14 -9.04 -10.76 1.39
C CYS A 14 -9.53 -12.11 0.86
N GLU A 15 -10.75 -12.11 0.31
CA GLU A 15 -11.36 -13.34 -0.22
C GLU A 15 -10.87 -13.61 -1.63
N ALA A 16 -9.57 -13.81 -1.76
CA ALA A 16 -8.90 -14.14 -3.00
C ALA A 16 -7.55 -14.77 -2.67
N PRO A 17 -7.02 -15.60 -3.57
CA PRO A 17 -5.69 -16.19 -3.34
C PRO A 17 -4.59 -15.11 -3.28
N ARG A 18 -3.55 -15.39 -2.52
CA ARG A 18 -2.45 -14.46 -2.36
C ARG A 18 -1.85 -14.02 -3.70
N GLY A 19 -1.63 -14.97 -4.61
CA GLY A 19 -1.03 -14.63 -5.91
C GLY A 19 -1.90 -13.69 -6.73
N PHE A 20 -3.22 -13.90 -6.70
CA PHE A 20 -4.13 -13.01 -7.40
C PHE A 20 -4.15 -11.64 -6.74
N ALA A 21 -4.18 -11.60 -5.40
CA ALA A 21 -4.18 -10.34 -4.67
C ALA A 21 -2.91 -9.54 -4.98
N TRP A 22 -1.77 -10.21 -5.02
CA TRP A 22 -0.51 -9.58 -5.35
C TRP A 22 -0.52 -9.00 -6.75
N LYS A 23 -0.99 -9.78 -7.73
CA LYS A 23 -1.03 -9.32 -9.12
C LYS A 23 -1.96 -8.11 -9.28
N TYR A 24 -3.08 -8.14 -8.59
CA TYR A 24 -4.02 -7.03 -8.65
C TYR A 24 -3.38 -5.77 -8.07
N TRP A 25 -2.78 -5.91 -6.88
CA TRP A 25 -2.21 -4.77 -6.18
C TRP A 25 -1.00 -4.18 -6.90
N THR A 26 -0.19 -5.01 -7.56
CA THR A 26 1.00 -4.50 -8.25
C THR A 26 0.73 -4.03 -9.67
N ASN A 27 -0.53 -4.02 -10.08
CA ASN A 27 -0.90 -3.46 -11.38
C ASN A 27 -1.25 -1.98 -11.18
N PRO A 28 -0.40 -1.06 -11.71
CA PRO A 28 -0.65 0.38 -11.51
C PRO A 28 -2.04 0.84 -11.95
N ALA A 29 -2.62 0.17 -12.94
CA ALA A 29 -3.94 0.54 -13.43
C ALA A 29 -5.03 0.35 -12.37
N ASN A 30 -4.77 -0.47 -11.37
CA ASN A 30 -5.72 -0.73 -10.30
C ASN A 30 -5.60 0.22 -9.11
N TRP A 31 -4.62 1.12 -9.16
CA TRP A 31 -4.42 2.09 -8.09
C TRP A 31 -5.34 3.27 -8.30
N ASP A 32 -6.50 3.21 -7.71
CA ASP A 32 -7.55 4.21 -7.89
C ASP A 32 -8.33 4.33 -6.58
N ASP A 33 -8.14 5.44 -5.89
CA ASP A 33 -8.80 5.65 -4.60
C ASP A 33 -9.11 7.14 -4.44
N PRO A 34 -10.09 7.65 -5.21
CA PRO A 34 -10.42 9.08 -5.16
C PRO A 34 -10.69 9.54 -3.73
N PRO A 35 -10.26 10.76 -3.36
CA PRO A 35 -9.76 11.81 -4.27
C PRO A 35 -8.29 11.69 -4.62
N ALA A 36 -7.59 10.64 -4.16
CA ALA A 36 -6.19 10.44 -4.49
C ALA A 36 -6.03 9.90 -5.90
N ARG A 37 -5.01 10.39 -6.60
CA ARG A 37 -4.62 9.87 -7.89
C ARG A 37 -3.18 9.39 -7.78
N PHE A 38 -2.87 8.33 -8.50
CA PHE A 38 -1.55 7.73 -8.44
C PHE A 38 -0.97 7.66 -9.85
N GLU A 39 0.29 8.11 -9.99
CA GLU A 39 0.98 8.04 -11.28
C GLU A 39 2.29 7.29 -11.09
N PHE A 40 2.43 6.19 -11.82
CA PHE A 40 3.65 5.38 -11.78
C PHE A 40 4.50 5.73 -13.01
N ALA A 41 5.79 5.93 -12.79
CA ALA A 41 6.71 6.25 -13.87
C ALA A 41 7.11 5.02 -14.68
N GLY A 42 6.56 3.86 -14.36
CA GLY A 42 6.86 2.61 -15.05
C GLY A 42 6.14 1.47 -14.38
N PRO A 43 6.56 0.23 -14.62
CA PRO A 43 5.92 -0.92 -13.99
C PRO A 43 6.18 -0.92 -12.50
N PHE A 44 5.44 -1.74 -11.76
CA PHE A 44 5.63 -1.86 -10.32
C PHE A 44 6.91 -2.66 -10.07
N ALA A 45 8.01 -1.95 -9.92
CA ALA A 45 9.33 -2.56 -9.79
C ALA A 45 10.25 -1.66 -8.98
N VAL A 46 11.32 -2.24 -8.48
CA VAL A 46 12.30 -1.48 -7.69
C VAL A 46 12.83 -0.31 -8.50
N GLY A 47 12.83 0.87 -7.90
CA GLY A 47 13.32 2.08 -8.53
C GLY A 47 12.25 2.91 -9.21
N THR A 48 11.06 2.36 -9.42
CA THR A 48 9.97 3.11 -10.07
C THR A 48 9.46 4.20 -9.13
N ARG A 49 9.29 5.38 -9.67
CA ARG A 49 8.73 6.50 -8.92
C ARG A 49 7.21 6.44 -8.96
N LEU A 50 6.63 6.79 -7.85
CA LEU A 50 5.18 6.84 -7.69
C LEU A 50 4.81 8.20 -7.17
N THR A 51 3.95 8.90 -7.89
CA THR A 51 3.45 10.21 -7.47
C THR A 51 2.04 10.05 -6.96
N THR A 52 1.79 10.50 -5.74
CA THR A 52 0.46 10.50 -5.14
C THR A 52 -0.06 11.91 -5.15
N ILE A 53 -1.17 12.15 -5.83
CA ILE A 53 -1.74 13.48 -6.01
C ILE A 53 -3.04 13.58 -5.23
N LEU A 54 -3.05 14.47 -4.23
CA LEU A 54 -4.22 14.77 -3.42
C LEU A 54 -4.64 16.21 -3.68
N PRO A 55 -5.87 16.59 -3.35
CA PRO A 55 -6.26 17.99 -3.46
C PRO A 55 -5.31 18.86 -2.63
N GLY A 56 -4.61 19.77 -3.29
CA GLY A 56 -3.71 20.69 -2.64
C GLY A 56 -2.38 20.14 -2.19
N GLN A 57 -2.07 18.88 -2.52
CA GLN A 57 -0.87 18.23 -2.00
C GLN A 57 -0.40 17.11 -2.91
N THR A 58 0.89 17.02 -3.11
CA THR A 58 1.48 15.97 -3.95
C THR A 58 2.67 15.36 -3.21
N PHE A 59 2.74 14.03 -3.22
CA PHE A 59 3.82 13.30 -2.58
C PHE A 59 4.55 12.44 -3.60
N GLU A 60 5.88 12.39 -3.47
CA GLU A 60 6.73 11.57 -4.31
C GLU A 60 7.25 10.40 -3.52
N SER A 61 7.14 9.21 -4.10
CA SER A 61 7.62 7.98 -3.47
C SER A 61 8.44 7.19 -4.47
N VAL A 62 9.18 6.22 -3.94
CA VAL A 62 9.95 5.32 -4.79
C VAL A 62 9.73 3.89 -4.24
N ILE A 63 9.60 2.94 -5.16
CA ILE A 63 9.49 1.54 -4.78
C ILE A 63 10.90 1.05 -4.47
N ARG A 64 11.16 0.69 -3.22
CA ARG A 64 12.50 0.31 -2.76
C ARG A 64 12.75 -1.19 -2.77
N GLU A 65 11.73 -2.00 -2.49
CA GLU A 65 11.87 -3.44 -2.45
C GLU A 65 10.64 -4.09 -3.05
N VAL A 66 10.86 -5.18 -3.74
CA VAL A 66 9.77 -6.01 -4.24
C VAL A 66 10.20 -7.46 -4.08
N VAL A 67 9.45 -8.21 -3.27
CA VAL A 67 9.61 -9.65 -3.17
C VAL A 67 8.36 -10.24 -3.79
N PRO A 68 8.46 -10.72 -5.04
CA PRO A 68 7.26 -11.09 -5.80
C PRO A 68 6.32 -12.03 -5.05
N GLY A 69 5.05 -11.67 -5.04
CA GLY A 69 4.03 -12.45 -4.36
C GLY A 69 4.02 -12.32 -2.86
N ARG A 70 4.94 -11.57 -2.26
CA ARG A 70 5.05 -11.52 -0.81
C ARG A 70 5.02 -10.13 -0.21
N SER A 71 5.87 -9.22 -0.71
CA SER A 71 5.93 -7.90 -0.07
C SER A 71 6.56 -6.87 -0.97
N ALA A 72 6.31 -5.61 -0.63
CA ALA A 72 6.94 -4.48 -1.30
C ALA A 72 7.12 -3.36 -0.29
N LEU A 73 8.15 -2.56 -0.50
CA LEU A 73 8.42 -1.40 0.33
C LEU A 73 8.39 -0.16 -0.54
N ILE A 74 7.53 0.78 -0.18
CA ILE A 74 7.42 2.06 -0.85
C ILE A 74 7.90 3.12 0.13
N GLU A 75 8.81 3.98 -0.31
CA GLU A 75 9.41 4.99 0.55
C GLU A 75 9.06 6.37 0.06
N MET A 76 8.53 7.19 0.94
CA MET A 76 8.10 8.55 0.64
C MET A 76 8.91 9.53 1.45
N SER A 77 9.37 10.61 0.79
CA SER A 77 10.10 11.67 1.47
C SER A 77 9.16 12.83 1.74
N VAL A 78 9.17 13.32 2.97
CA VAL A 78 8.38 14.49 3.37
C VAL A 78 9.32 15.41 4.14
N GLY A 79 9.83 16.45 3.46
CA GLY A 79 10.88 17.28 4.05
C GLY A 79 12.10 16.41 4.31
N GLY A 80 12.65 16.47 5.52
CA GLY A 80 13.77 15.62 5.89
C GLY A 80 13.36 14.27 6.45
N ALA A 81 12.05 14.04 6.56
CA ALA A 81 11.54 12.81 7.14
C ALA A 81 11.28 11.77 6.06
N THR A 82 11.23 10.53 6.48
CA THR A 82 10.96 9.40 5.59
C THR A 82 9.79 8.61 6.12
N VAL A 83 8.84 8.31 5.24
CA VAL A 83 7.70 7.45 5.56
C VAL A 83 7.85 6.20 4.72
N ARG A 84 7.84 5.04 5.38
CA ARG A 84 7.96 3.76 4.69
C ARG A 84 6.66 3.00 4.83
N PHE A 85 6.18 2.50 3.68
CA PHE A 85 4.96 1.70 3.61
C PHE A 85 5.38 0.30 3.18
N ARG A 86 5.33 -0.65 4.11
CA ARG A 86 5.63 -2.04 3.78
C ARG A 86 4.32 -2.80 3.68
N TRP A 87 4.05 -3.30 2.49
CA TRP A 87 2.88 -4.14 2.22
C TRP A 87 3.33 -5.58 2.16
N SER A 88 2.60 -6.45 2.86
CA SER A 88 2.92 -7.87 2.89
C SER A 88 1.67 -8.67 2.57
N PHE A 89 1.85 -9.73 1.80
CA PHE A 89 0.77 -10.61 1.37
C PHE A 89 1.11 -12.01 1.81
N SER A 90 0.23 -12.64 2.57
CA SER A 90 0.45 -14.01 3.01
C SER A 90 -0.80 -14.83 2.74
N GLU A 91 -0.60 -16.14 2.67
CA GLU A 91 -1.69 -17.05 2.43
C GLU A 91 -2.38 -17.38 3.74
N LEU A 92 -3.70 -17.22 3.79
CA LEU A 92 -4.47 -17.57 4.97
C LEU A 92 -5.17 -18.91 4.74
N ALA A 93 -5.65 -19.12 3.51
CA ALA A 93 -6.28 -20.36 3.08
C ALA A 93 -6.17 -20.38 1.55
N ALA A 94 -6.64 -21.46 0.93
CA ALA A 94 -6.49 -21.65 -0.52
C ALA A 94 -7.03 -20.47 -1.33
N ARG A 95 -8.09 -19.84 -0.86
CA ARG A 95 -8.71 -18.73 -1.58
C ARG A 95 -8.86 -17.51 -0.70
N ARG A 96 -7.99 -17.38 0.28
CA ARG A 96 -8.01 -16.23 1.19
C ARG A 96 -6.59 -15.81 1.49
N ALA A 97 -6.39 -14.52 1.51
CA ALA A 97 -5.08 -13.95 1.78
C ALA A 97 -5.18 -12.97 2.93
N LYS A 98 -4.02 -12.70 3.54
CA LYS A 98 -3.88 -11.65 4.54
C LYS A 98 -3.04 -10.56 3.93
N ILE A 99 -3.52 -9.33 4.02
CA ILE A 99 -2.78 -8.16 3.54
C ILE A 99 -2.46 -7.29 4.73
N THR A 100 -1.18 -7.03 4.94
CA THR A 100 -0.71 -6.22 6.06
C THR A 100 0.03 -5.02 5.53
N GLN A 101 -0.25 -3.86 6.10
CA GLN A 101 0.52 -2.65 5.78
C GLN A 101 1.13 -2.13 7.07
N LYS A 102 2.44 -1.97 7.08
CA LYS A 102 3.16 -1.37 8.20
C LYS A 102 3.75 -0.06 7.72
N ILE A 103 3.44 1.01 8.45
CA ILE A 103 3.90 2.34 8.11
C ILE A 103 4.83 2.81 9.22
N THR A 104 6.00 3.31 8.84
CA THR A 104 6.96 3.86 9.81
C THR A 104 7.35 5.27 9.40
N LEU A 105 7.57 6.10 10.40
CA LEU A 105 7.98 7.49 10.22
C LEU A 105 9.31 7.70 10.93
N SER A 106 10.31 8.17 10.20
CA SER A 106 11.65 8.36 10.75
C SER A 106 12.33 9.55 10.10
N GLY A 107 13.51 9.88 10.60
CA GLY A 107 14.33 10.90 9.98
C GLY A 107 14.19 12.27 10.59
N GLU A 108 14.88 13.21 9.99
CA GLU A 108 14.91 14.59 10.48
C GLU A 108 13.56 15.24 10.27
N GLY A 109 13.08 15.92 11.30
CA GLY A 109 11.76 16.56 11.24
C GLY A 109 10.60 15.60 11.43
N ALA A 110 10.87 14.30 11.63
CA ALA A 110 9.80 13.32 11.75
C ALA A 110 8.92 13.56 12.97
N ALA A 111 9.52 14.03 14.07
CA ALA A 111 8.75 14.27 15.28
C ALA A 111 7.59 15.24 15.05
N GLU A 112 7.77 16.20 14.15
CA GLU A 112 6.74 17.19 13.86
C GLU A 112 5.62 16.63 12.98
N LEU A 113 5.86 15.47 12.38
CA LEU A 113 4.88 14.84 11.51
C LEU A 113 4.08 13.75 12.21
N VAL A 114 4.38 13.48 13.50
CA VAL A 114 3.70 12.41 14.22
C VAL A 114 2.19 12.69 14.29
N GLU A 115 1.80 13.92 14.62
CA GLU A 115 0.37 14.22 14.72
C GLU A 115 -0.37 14.04 13.40
N PRO A 116 0.13 14.61 12.28
CA PRO A 116 -0.52 14.33 11.00
C PRO A 116 -0.50 12.84 10.64
N ALA A 117 0.58 12.12 10.99
CA ALA A 117 0.68 10.71 10.67
C ALA A 117 -0.39 9.89 11.39
N LYS A 118 -0.77 10.31 12.59
CA LYS A 118 -1.80 9.60 13.34
C LYS A 118 -3.12 9.56 12.60
N GLY A 119 -3.36 10.48 11.68
CA GLY A 119 -4.55 10.45 10.86
C GLY A 119 -4.62 9.19 10.01
N LEU A 120 -3.47 8.61 9.68
CA LEU A 120 -3.44 7.38 8.92
C LEU A 120 -4.04 6.21 9.71
N GLU A 121 -3.99 6.28 11.04
CA GLU A 121 -4.58 5.22 11.87
C GLU A 121 -6.09 5.15 11.69
N LEU A 122 -6.69 6.25 11.22
CA LEU A 122 -8.12 6.30 10.96
C LEU A 122 -8.45 5.95 9.51
N THR A 123 -7.60 6.36 8.57
CA THR A 123 -7.92 6.21 7.15
C THR A 123 -7.37 4.93 6.53
N VAL A 124 -6.24 4.43 7.01
CA VAL A 124 -5.62 3.24 6.42
C VAL A 124 -6.50 1.99 6.55
N PRO A 125 -7.14 1.72 7.70
CA PRO A 125 -8.00 0.54 7.79
C PRO A 125 -9.11 0.54 6.75
N ASP A 126 -9.78 1.68 6.55
CA ASP A 126 -10.85 1.77 5.57
C ASP A 126 -10.33 1.61 4.15
N GLY A 127 -9.16 2.22 3.86
CA GLY A 127 -8.55 2.09 2.55
C GLY A 127 -8.15 0.66 2.24
N MET A 128 -7.59 -0.04 3.21
CA MET A 128 -7.21 -1.43 3.03
C MET A 128 -8.44 -2.32 2.85
N LYS A 129 -9.52 -2.02 3.57
CA LYS A 129 -10.74 -2.77 3.40
C LYS A 129 -11.28 -2.61 1.98
N ARG A 130 -11.25 -1.39 1.44
CA ARG A 130 -11.72 -1.15 0.08
C ARG A 130 -10.87 -1.92 -0.94
N ILE A 131 -9.56 -1.94 -0.74
CA ILE A 131 -8.66 -2.68 -1.63
C ILE A 131 -8.97 -4.17 -1.58
N ALA A 132 -9.13 -4.72 -0.37
CA ALA A 132 -9.44 -6.14 -0.22
C ALA A 132 -10.76 -6.49 -0.90
N GLU A 133 -11.76 -5.61 -0.78
CA GLU A 133 -13.05 -5.84 -1.40
C GLU A 133 -12.98 -5.77 -2.93
N ARG A 134 -12.18 -4.85 -3.45
CA ARG A 134 -11.98 -4.75 -4.91
C ARG A 134 -11.29 -5.99 -5.46
N ILE A 135 -10.27 -6.45 -4.75
CA ILE A 135 -9.54 -7.65 -5.16
C ILE A 135 -10.47 -8.86 -5.15
N ALA A 136 -11.25 -9.00 -4.08
CA ALA A 136 -12.17 -10.11 -3.96
C ALA A 136 -13.23 -10.09 -5.06
N ARG A 137 -13.75 -8.90 -5.36
CA ARG A 137 -14.74 -8.76 -6.43
C ARG A 137 -14.14 -9.13 -7.77
N SER A 138 -12.93 -8.66 -8.03
CA SER A 138 -12.25 -8.96 -9.29
C SER A 138 -11.98 -10.46 -9.43
N TRP A 139 -11.60 -11.10 -8.33
CA TRP A 139 -11.38 -12.55 -8.32
C TRP A 139 -12.66 -13.28 -8.66
N THR A 140 -13.75 -12.88 -8.02
CA THR A 140 -15.04 -13.52 -8.26
C THR A 140 -15.49 -13.36 -9.70
N GLU A 141 -15.33 -12.15 -10.26
CA GLU A 141 -15.76 -11.86 -11.62
C GLU A 141 -14.97 -12.65 -12.66
N THR A 142 -13.71 -12.95 -12.37
CA THR A 142 -12.88 -13.65 -13.34
C THR A 142 -12.84 -15.15 -13.15
N HIS A 143 -13.28 -15.63 -12.00
CA HIS A 143 -13.15 -17.06 -11.66
C HIS A 143 -14.45 -17.74 -11.26
N SER A 144 -15.58 -17.01 -11.25
CA SER A 144 -16.85 -17.68 -10.95
C SER A 144 -17.67 -17.67 -12.19
N GLY A 145 -18.25 -18.49 -12.39
CA GLY A 145 -19.08 -18.39 -13.33
C GLY A 145 -18.88 -18.55 -14.65
N LYS A 146 -18.26 -18.61 -14.94
CA LYS A 146 -18.20 -18.62 -15.95
C LYS A 146 -18.70 -19.54 -16.33
N SER A 147 -19.07 -19.93 -16.12
CA SER A 147 -19.54 -20.80 -16.43
C SER A 147 -19.99 -21.23 -17.26
#